data_1880ad26a487452618f2d2dac7799b03
#
_entry.id   1880ad26a487452618f2d2dac7799b03
#
_cell.length_a   1.000
_cell.length_b   1.000
_cell.length_c   1.000
_cell.angle_alpha   90.00
_cell.angle_beta   90.00
_cell.angle_gamma   90.00
#
_symmetry.space_group_name_H-M   'P 1'
#
loop_
_entity.id
_entity.type
_entity.pdbx_description
1 polymer ?
#
loop_
_entity_poly.entity_id
_entity_poly.type
_entity_poly.pdbx_seq_one_letter_code
_entity_poly.pdbx_strand_id
1 'polypeptide(L)'
;TNVLPNFQAVSDPMSLFDVFPGSKSPEFVNAIVEIPKGRRSKFEVDKETGLIKLDRYLYSSSHYPGDYGFVPRTLAEDGDALDMLVMVNEPTFSGCLIETRVVGLFRMTDRGANDYKILGVPNTDPLFDEIRDLEDVPSHYLREVEHFFGTYKQLEGVNVLTQGWASKDAAIEQVQKAMEAYVPPDISS
;
A
#
# COMPACT_ATOMS: atom_id res chain seq x y z
N THR A 1 42.96 -7.85 26.50
CA THR A 1 42.63 -7.01 25.34
C THR A 1 41.51 -7.72 24.56
N ASN A 2 40.26 -7.38 24.87
CA ASN A 2 39.13 -7.90 24.16
C ASN A 2 39.05 -7.15 22.81
N VAL A 3 39.43 -7.83 21.74
CA VAL A 3 39.16 -7.36 20.38
C VAL A 3 37.72 -7.74 20.08
N LEU A 4 36.84 -6.74 20.02
CA LEU A 4 35.47 -6.91 19.52
C LEU A 4 35.55 -7.43 18.09
N PRO A 5 34.70 -8.42 17.70
CA PRO A 5 34.68 -8.89 16.34
C PRO A 5 34.33 -7.73 15.41
N ASN A 6 35.13 -7.62 14.34
CA ASN A 6 34.86 -6.67 13.25
C ASN A 6 33.53 -7.05 12.64
N PHE A 7 32.46 -6.30 12.93
CA PHE A 7 31.24 -6.40 12.15
C PHE A 7 31.58 -5.86 10.77
N GLN A 8 31.81 -6.76 9.82
CA GLN A 8 31.78 -6.38 8.41
C GLN A 8 30.41 -5.75 8.14
N ALA A 9 30.42 -4.59 7.53
CA ALA A 9 29.19 -3.93 7.10
C ALA A 9 28.39 -4.96 6.28
N VAL A 10 27.24 -5.31 6.76
CA VAL A 10 26.24 -6.05 5.98
C VAL A 10 25.98 -5.13 4.78
N SER A 11 26.04 -5.68 3.58
CA SER A 11 25.55 -5.00 2.35
C SER A 11 24.29 -4.25 2.70
N ASP A 12 24.13 -3.03 2.21
CA ASP A 12 23.03 -2.13 2.54
C ASP A 12 21.73 -2.88 2.76
N PRO A 13 21.03 -2.65 3.88
CA PRO A 13 19.82 -3.39 4.19
C PRO A 13 18.86 -3.23 3.03
N MET A 14 18.36 -4.34 2.49
CA MET A 14 17.38 -4.33 1.41
C MET A 14 16.19 -3.49 1.87
N SER A 15 15.92 -2.40 1.16
CA SER A 15 14.77 -1.54 1.46
C SER A 15 13.48 -2.35 1.28
N LEU A 16 12.46 -2.06 2.09
CA LEU A 16 11.13 -2.66 1.92
C LEU A 16 10.54 -2.31 0.54
N PHE A 17 10.97 -1.20 -0.05
CA PHE A 17 10.57 -0.81 -1.41
C PHE A 17 11.18 -1.71 -2.50
N ASP A 18 12.27 -2.43 -2.21
CA ASP A 18 12.98 -3.30 -3.15
C ASP A 18 12.59 -4.78 -3.01
N VAL A 19 11.68 -5.11 -2.11
CA VAL A 19 11.14 -6.46 -1.94
C VAL A 19 10.54 -6.95 -3.26
N PHE A 20 10.68 -8.24 -3.55
CA PHE A 20 10.12 -8.84 -4.76
C PHE A 20 8.60 -8.67 -4.83
N PRO A 21 8.03 -8.14 -5.92
CA PRO A 21 6.61 -7.80 -6.01
C PRO A 21 5.67 -9.01 -6.15
N GLY A 22 6.23 -10.20 -6.34
CA GLY A 22 5.49 -11.45 -6.52
C GLY A 22 5.64 -12.05 -7.91
N SER A 23 5.73 -13.39 -7.99
CA SER A 23 5.94 -14.11 -9.26
C SER A 23 4.75 -14.10 -10.21
N LYS A 24 3.58 -13.73 -9.71
CA LYS A 24 2.32 -13.66 -10.48
C LYS A 24 1.82 -12.22 -10.65
N SER A 25 2.72 -11.23 -10.40
CA SER A 25 2.39 -9.83 -10.66
C SER A 25 2.16 -9.61 -12.17
N PRO A 26 1.25 -8.74 -12.56
CA PRO A 26 0.51 -7.76 -11.76
C PRO A 26 -0.83 -8.25 -11.16
N GLU A 27 -1.28 -9.47 -11.43
CA GLU A 27 -2.58 -9.97 -10.93
C GLU A 27 -2.57 -10.32 -9.44
N PHE A 28 -1.43 -10.86 -8.97
CA PHE A 28 -1.15 -11.16 -7.57
C PHE A 28 0.14 -10.46 -7.21
N VAL A 29 0.07 -9.60 -6.21
CA VAL A 29 1.22 -8.80 -5.77
C VAL A 29 1.50 -9.00 -4.30
N ASN A 30 2.74 -8.84 -3.92
CA ASN A 30 3.10 -8.70 -2.52
C ASN A 30 2.78 -7.28 -2.07
N ALA A 31 1.96 -7.13 -1.05
CA ALA A 31 1.72 -5.85 -0.38
C ALA A 31 2.54 -5.78 0.89
N ILE A 32 3.22 -4.66 1.12
CA ILE A 32 3.89 -4.37 2.40
C ILE A 32 2.97 -3.47 3.20
N VAL A 33 2.55 -3.93 4.37
CA VAL A 33 1.63 -3.19 5.24
C VAL A 33 2.39 -2.13 6.02
N GLU A 34 1.93 -0.90 5.97
CA GLU A 34 2.40 0.18 6.83
C GLU A 34 1.42 0.43 7.98
N ILE A 35 0.13 0.46 7.69
CA ILE A 35 -0.93 0.81 8.63
C ILE A 35 -1.95 -0.32 8.69
N PRO A 36 -2.00 -1.07 9.79
CA PRO A 36 -3.02 -2.11 9.97
C PRO A 36 -4.44 -1.52 10.06
N LYS A 37 -5.43 -2.28 9.59
CA LYS A 37 -6.85 -1.98 9.73
C LYS A 37 -7.22 -1.54 11.14
N GLY A 38 -8.08 -0.53 11.23
CA GLY A 38 -8.58 -0.01 12.51
C GLY A 38 -7.62 0.96 13.21
N ARG A 39 -6.46 1.25 12.63
CA ARG A 39 -5.52 2.22 13.18
C ARG A 39 -5.86 3.65 12.72
N ARG A 40 -5.59 4.59 13.62
CA ARG A 40 -5.60 6.03 13.39
C ARG A 40 -4.19 6.58 13.24
N SER A 41 -3.19 5.82 13.69
CA SER A 41 -1.78 6.16 13.55
C SER A 41 -1.34 5.96 12.11
N LYS A 42 -0.93 7.02 11.43
CA LYS A 42 -0.35 6.92 10.10
C LYS A 42 1.14 6.59 10.24
N PHE A 43 1.46 5.35 9.88
CA PHE A 43 2.84 4.88 9.76
C PHE A 43 3.28 4.92 8.30
N GLU A 44 4.56 5.08 8.07
CA GLU A 44 5.18 5.01 6.74
C GLU A 44 6.58 4.38 6.86
N VAL A 45 7.06 3.80 5.79
CA VAL A 45 8.46 3.39 5.68
C VAL A 45 9.30 4.64 5.45
N ASP A 46 10.16 4.96 6.40
CA ASP A 46 11.10 6.07 6.27
C ASP A 46 12.19 5.73 5.25
N LYS A 47 12.30 6.53 4.19
CA LYS A 47 13.22 6.26 3.07
C LYS A 47 14.69 6.34 3.45
N GLU A 48 15.03 7.08 4.52
CA GLU A 48 16.42 7.24 4.98
C GLU A 48 16.87 6.07 5.86
N THR A 49 15.98 5.63 6.76
CA THR A 49 16.33 4.61 7.76
C THR A 49 15.82 3.21 7.41
N GLY A 50 14.85 3.08 6.48
CA GLY A 50 14.17 1.83 6.17
C GLY A 50 13.24 1.33 7.28
N LEU A 51 13.05 2.10 8.35
CA LEU A 51 12.20 1.71 9.48
C LEU A 51 10.75 2.17 9.28
N ILE A 52 9.83 1.50 9.98
CA ILE A 52 8.46 1.99 10.12
C ILE A 52 8.47 3.16 11.09
N LYS A 53 8.01 4.32 10.62
CA LYS A 53 8.00 5.58 11.36
C LYS A 53 6.58 6.07 11.54
N LEU A 54 6.28 6.63 12.71
CA LEU A 54 5.04 7.38 12.90
C LEU A 54 5.15 8.73 12.18
N ASP A 55 4.40 8.90 11.09
CA ASP A 55 4.24 10.20 10.44
C ASP A 55 3.37 11.12 11.31
N ARG A 56 2.13 10.73 11.54
CA ARG A 56 1.19 11.45 12.41
C ARG A 56 0.01 10.58 12.81
N TYR A 57 -0.80 11.07 13.73
CA TYR A 57 -2.15 10.57 13.93
C TYR A 57 -3.11 11.30 12.99
N LEU A 58 -4.10 10.60 12.45
CA LEU A 58 -5.19 11.27 11.73
C LEU A 58 -5.88 12.28 12.66
N TYR A 59 -6.17 13.47 12.16
CA TYR A 59 -6.80 14.52 12.97
C TYR A 59 -8.28 14.23 13.26
N SER A 60 -8.93 13.43 12.40
CA SER A 60 -10.28 12.92 12.64
C SER A 60 -10.27 11.66 13.50
N SER A 61 -11.44 11.25 13.98
CA SER A 61 -11.63 9.96 14.66
C SER A 61 -11.73 8.76 13.71
N SER A 62 -11.56 8.98 12.41
CA SER A 62 -11.55 7.94 11.38
C SER A 62 -10.36 6.99 11.58
N HIS A 63 -10.53 5.77 11.12
CA HIS A 63 -9.47 4.76 11.11
C HIS A 63 -9.43 4.06 9.76
N TYR A 64 -8.29 3.48 9.41
CA TYR A 64 -8.10 2.80 8.13
C TYR A 64 -9.05 1.61 7.98
N PRO A 65 -9.78 1.49 6.84
CA PRO A 65 -10.80 0.46 6.65
C PRO A 65 -10.24 -0.92 6.26
N GLY A 66 -8.96 -1.02 5.99
CA GLY A 66 -8.22 -2.23 5.65
C GLY A 66 -6.76 -2.09 6.05
N ASP A 67 -5.98 -3.13 5.81
CA ASP A 67 -4.53 -3.04 5.91
C ASP A 67 -4.02 -2.20 4.75
N TYR A 68 -3.35 -1.10 5.06
CA TYR A 68 -2.89 -0.12 4.07
C TYR A 68 -1.37 -0.10 3.99
N GLY A 69 -0.85 -0.03 2.79
CA GLY A 69 0.57 0.02 2.52
C GLY A 69 0.83 0.21 1.03
N PHE A 70 1.79 -0.50 0.49
CA PHE A 70 2.22 -0.31 -0.90
C PHE A 70 2.65 -1.62 -1.57
N VAL A 71 2.69 -1.58 -2.89
CA VAL A 71 3.30 -2.63 -3.72
C VAL A 71 4.77 -2.30 -3.91
N PRO A 72 5.71 -3.17 -3.49
CA PRO A 72 7.14 -2.92 -3.68
C PRO A 72 7.54 -2.96 -5.16
N ARG A 73 8.67 -2.34 -5.49
CA ARG A 73 9.17 -2.16 -6.87
C ARG A 73 8.16 -1.51 -7.80
N THR A 74 7.50 -0.47 -7.30
CA THR A 74 6.59 0.37 -8.06
C THR A 74 6.93 1.84 -7.86
N LEU A 75 6.58 2.66 -8.84
CA LEU A 75 6.65 4.12 -8.74
C LEU A 75 5.35 4.69 -9.31
N ALA A 76 4.60 5.39 -8.47
CA ALA A 76 3.38 6.09 -8.84
C ALA A 76 3.66 7.53 -9.30
N GLU A 77 2.63 8.22 -9.80
CA GLU A 77 2.77 9.57 -10.38
C GLU A 77 3.13 10.64 -9.33
N ASP A 78 2.83 10.42 -8.06
CA ASP A 78 3.20 11.29 -6.94
C ASP A 78 4.65 11.12 -6.48
N GLY A 79 5.40 10.17 -7.04
CA GLY A 79 6.79 9.89 -6.73
C GLY A 79 7.01 8.90 -5.58
N ASP A 80 5.95 8.28 -5.09
CA ASP A 80 5.99 7.24 -4.07
C ASP A 80 5.66 5.86 -4.65
N ALA A 81 5.86 4.80 -3.87
CA ALA A 81 5.41 3.47 -4.25
C ALA A 81 3.89 3.45 -4.40
N LEU A 82 3.38 2.59 -5.28
CA LEU A 82 1.95 2.49 -5.55
C LEU A 82 1.20 1.98 -4.30
N ASP A 83 0.29 2.78 -3.80
CA ASP A 83 -0.51 2.49 -2.62
C ASP A 83 -1.47 1.33 -2.83
N MET A 84 -1.64 0.55 -1.78
CA MET A 84 -2.54 -0.59 -1.76
C MET A 84 -3.33 -0.67 -0.46
N LEU A 85 -4.64 -0.89 -0.59
CA LEU A 85 -5.54 -1.24 0.50
C LEU A 85 -5.90 -2.72 0.38
N VAL A 86 -5.59 -3.49 1.42
CA VAL A 86 -5.94 -4.90 1.50
C VAL A 86 -7.16 -5.07 2.40
N MET A 87 -8.26 -5.56 1.84
CA MET A 87 -9.44 -5.90 2.61
C MET A 87 -9.15 -7.16 3.41
N VAL A 88 -9.05 -7.04 4.72
CA VAL A 88 -8.73 -8.13 5.64
C VAL A 88 -9.85 -8.33 6.66
N ASN A 89 -10.06 -9.57 7.07
CA ASN A 89 -10.95 -9.89 8.18
C ASN A 89 -10.31 -9.53 9.53
N GLU A 90 -9.07 -9.96 9.73
CA GLU A 90 -8.24 -9.68 10.90
C GLU A 90 -7.09 -8.76 10.50
N PRO A 91 -6.79 -7.66 11.23
CA PRO A 91 -5.65 -6.82 10.90
C PRO A 91 -4.33 -7.56 11.11
N THR A 92 -3.36 -7.28 10.23
CA THR A 92 -2.00 -7.78 10.40
C THR A 92 -1.16 -6.77 11.23
N PHE A 93 0.08 -6.54 10.87
CA PHE A 93 0.99 -5.61 11.58
C PHE A 93 1.85 -4.83 10.58
N SER A 94 2.38 -3.69 11.01
CA SER A 94 3.27 -2.88 10.19
C SER A 94 4.55 -3.64 9.84
N GLY A 95 4.87 -3.73 8.55
CA GLY A 95 5.96 -4.51 8.00
C GLY A 95 5.55 -5.92 7.53
N CYS A 96 4.30 -6.32 7.72
CA CYS A 96 3.80 -7.59 7.22
C CYS A 96 3.76 -7.61 5.69
N LEU A 97 4.19 -8.72 5.09
CA LEU A 97 4.02 -8.99 3.67
C LEU A 97 2.77 -9.84 3.47
N ILE A 98 1.85 -9.38 2.62
CA ILE A 98 0.63 -10.12 2.26
C ILE A 98 0.68 -10.40 0.75
N GLU A 99 0.64 -11.68 0.35
CA GLU A 99 0.35 -12.03 -1.04
C GLU A 99 -1.12 -11.72 -1.32
N THR A 100 -1.36 -10.77 -2.24
CA THR A 100 -2.65 -10.12 -2.42
C THR A 100 -3.13 -10.27 -3.85
N ARG A 101 -4.38 -10.70 -4.01
CA ARG A 101 -5.08 -10.70 -5.31
C ARG A 101 -5.66 -9.31 -5.55
N VAL A 102 -5.31 -8.71 -6.70
CA VAL A 102 -5.82 -7.42 -7.15
C VAL A 102 -7.28 -7.56 -7.60
N VAL A 103 -8.17 -6.67 -7.11
CA VAL A 103 -9.61 -6.73 -7.42
C VAL A 103 -10.21 -5.41 -7.90
N GLY A 104 -9.54 -4.27 -7.70
CA GLY A 104 -10.06 -2.99 -8.16
C GLY A 104 -9.11 -1.83 -7.94
N LEU A 105 -9.49 -0.67 -8.47
CA LEU A 105 -8.75 0.57 -8.40
C LEU A 105 -9.63 1.70 -7.85
N PHE A 106 -9.20 2.32 -6.77
CA PHE A 106 -9.78 3.56 -6.27
C PHE A 106 -9.02 4.75 -6.85
N ARG A 107 -9.75 5.67 -7.47
CA ARG A 107 -9.19 6.87 -8.09
C ARG A 107 -9.45 8.08 -7.24
N MET A 108 -8.40 8.81 -6.94
CA MET A 108 -8.47 10.09 -6.24
C MET A 108 -7.33 10.99 -6.67
N THR A 109 -7.47 12.28 -6.39
CA THR A 109 -6.37 13.25 -6.49
C THR A 109 -6.16 13.92 -5.13
N ASP A 110 -4.90 14.02 -4.75
CA ASP A 110 -4.45 14.76 -3.57
C ASP A 110 -3.55 15.91 -4.02
N ARG A 111 -3.88 17.12 -3.63
CA ARG A 111 -3.12 18.34 -4.01
C ARG A 111 -2.83 18.46 -5.51
N GLY A 112 -3.74 17.95 -6.35
CA GLY A 112 -3.66 18.03 -7.81
C GLY A 112 -2.87 16.91 -8.48
N ALA A 113 -2.28 15.99 -7.75
CA ALA A 113 -1.65 14.80 -8.27
C ALA A 113 -2.58 13.57 -8.17
N ASN A 114 -2.47 12.66 -9.13
CA ASN A 114 -3.16 11.37 -9.04
C ASN A 114 -2.56 10.56 -7.89
N ASP A 115 -3.43 10.09 -7.01
CA ASP A 115 -3.09 9.31 -5.83
C ASP A 115 -4.01 8.08 -5.79
N TYR A 116 -3.76 7.14 -6.71
CA TYR A 116 -4.58 5.95 -6.90
C TYR A 116 -4.24 4.87 -5.88
N LYS A 117 -5.27 4.12 -5.46
CA LYS A 117 -5.13 3.03 -4.49
C LYS A 117 -5.58 1.72 -5.11
N ILE A 118 -4.72 0.72 -5.10
CA ILE A 118 -5.12 -0.64 -5.49
C ILE A 118 -5.93 -1.24 -4.35
N LEU A 119 -7.06 -1.86 -4.68
CA LEU A 119 -7.81 -2.70 -3.75
C LEU A 119 -7.47 -4.16 -4.01
N GLY A 120 -7.18 -4.89 -2.96
CA GLY A 120 -6.93 -6.32 -3.04
C GLY A 120 -7.44 -7.09 -1.83
N VAL A 121 -7.34 -8.40 -1.91
CA VAL A 121 -7.71 -9.35 -0.86
C VAL A 121 -6.58 -10.35 -0.63
N PRO A 122 -6.37 -10.84 0.61
CA PRO A 122 -5.35 -11.85 0.87
C PRO A 122 -5.62 -13.12 0.04
N ASN A 123 -4.60 -13.60 -0.66
CA ASN A 123 -4.72 -14.79 -1.49
C ASN A 123 -4.86 -16.10 -0.69
N THR A 124 -4.55 -16.06 0.60
CA THR A 124 -4.54 -17.22 1.49
C THR A 124 -5.74 -17.29 2.45
N ASP A 125 -6.66 -16.32 2.39
CA ASP A 125 -7.84 -16.30 3.25
C ASP A 125 -9.07 -16.79 2.49
N PRO A 126 -9.62 -17.98 2.86
CA PRO A 126 -10.79 -18.55 2.18
C PRO A 126 -12.05 -17.69 2.28
N LEU A 127 -12.15 -16.77 3.23
CA LEU A 127 -13.27 -15.83 3.33
C LEU A 127 -13.35 -14.89 2.11
N PHE A 128 -12.26 -14.75 1.37
CA PHE A 128 -12.18 -13.90 0.18
C PHE A 128 -12.07 -14.68 -1.13
N ASP A 129 -12.24 -16.00 -1.11
CA ASP A 129 -12.08 -16.84 -2.32
C ASP A 129 -13.06 -16.47 -3.44
N GLU A 130 -14.25 -16.01 -3.10
CA GLU A 130 -15.28 -15.62 -4.05
C GLU A 130 -15.09 -14.17 -4.57
N ILE A 131 -14.23 -13.37 -3.93
CA ILE A 131 -13.96 -12.01 -4.37
C ILE A 131 -12.86 -12.06 -5.45
N ARG A 132 -13.27 -12.04 -6.71
CA ARG A 132 -12.41 -12.15 -7.89
C ARG A 132 -12.29 -10.87 -8.68
N ASP A 133 -13.30 -10.01 -8.57
CA ASP A 133 -13.39 -8.72 -9.25
C ASP A 133 -14.00 -7.67 -8.31
N LEU A 134 -14.01 -6.41 -8.75
CA LEU A 134 -14.61 -5.30 -7.99
C LEU A 134 -16.10 -5.53 -7.69
N GLU A 135 -16.82 -6.14 -8.62
CA GLU A 135 -18.26 -6.40 -8.49
C GLU A 135 -18.59 -7.39 -7.37
N ASP A 136 -17.63 -8.23 -6.98
CA ASP A 136 -17.79 -9.20 -5.89
C ASP A 136 -17.58 -8.55 -4.51
N VAL A 137 -16.98 -7.36 -4.47
CA VAL A 137 -16.73 -6.63 -3.22
C VAL A 137 -18.05 -6.07 -2.67
N PRO A 138 -18.36 -6.25 -1.36
CA PRO A 138 -19.56 -5.67 -0.78
C PRO A 138 -19.65 -4.17 -1.04
N SER A 139 -20.76 -3.73 -1.65
CA SER A 139 -20.95 -2.33 -2.08
C SER A 139 -20.84 -1.33 -0.92
N HIS A 140 -21.20 -1.73 0.29
CA HIS A 140 -21.04 -0.88 1.47
C HIS A 140 -19.57 -0.65 1.81
N TYR A 141 -18.73 -1.69 1.71
CA TYR A 141 -17.29 -1.55 1.94
C TYR A 141 -16.64 -0.56 0.97
N LEU A 142 -17.02 -0.62 -0.32
CA LEU A 142 -16.53 0.35 -1.31
C LEU A 142 -16.91 1.79 -0.93
N ARG A 143 -18.12 2.01 -0.42
CA ARG A 143 -18.55 3.33 0.07
C ARG A 143 -17.80 3.77 1.34
N GLU A 144 -17.50 2.86 2.26
CA GLU A 144 -16.70 3.17 3.44
C GLU A 144 -15.29 3.62 3.06
N VAL A 145 -14.66 2.91 2.13
CA VAL A 145 -13.31 3.27 1.62
C VAL A 145 -13.33 4.64 0.95
N GLU A 146 -14.31 4.89 0.06
CA GLU A 146 -14.45 6.17 -0.62
C GLU A 146 -14.70 7.30 0.38
N HIS A 147 -15.57 7.10 1.37
CA HIS A 147 -15.83 8.07 2.43
C HIS A 147 -14.57 8.34 3.25
N PHE A 148 -13.84 7.29 3.63
CA PHE A 148 -12.60 7.42 4.39
C PHE A 148 -11.60 8.32 3.65
N PHE A 149 -11.23 7.99 2.43
CA PHE A 149 -10.26 8.77 1.67
C PHE A 149 -10.77 10.17 1.29
N GLY A 150 -12.08 10.34 1.11
CA GLY A 150 -12.69 11.64 0.85
C GLY A 150 -12.67 12.59 2.06
N THR A 151 -12.51 12.06 3.28
CA THR A 151 -12.67 12.85 4.51
C THR A 151 -11.48 12.84 5.45
N TYR A 152 -10.56 11.88 5.35
CA TYR A 152 -9.52 11.63 6.35
C TYR A 152 -8.53 12.79 6.55
N LYS A 153 -8.36 13.68 5.56
CA LYS A 153 -7.51 14.87 5.62
C LYS A 153 -8.29 16.19 5.78
N GLN A 154 -9.62 16.16 5.90
CA GLN A 154 -10.43 17.40 5.96
C GLN A 154 -10.04 18.29 7.16
N LEU A 155 -9.83 17.69 8.34
CA LEU A 155 -9.41 18.46 9.54
C LEU A 155 -7.95 18.94 9.44
N GLU A 156 -7.18 18.46 8.49
CA GLU A 156 -5.84 18.97 8.15
C GLU A 156 -5.92 20.14 7.14
N GLY A 157 -7.11 20.53 6.73
CA GLY A 157 -7.33 21.58 5.73
C GLY A 157 -7.02 21.14 4.30
N VAL A 158 -6.89 19.85 4.04
CA VAL A 158 -6.63 19.28 2.72
C VAL A 158 -7.91 18.68 2.15
N ASN A 159 -8.29 19.12 0.97
CA ASN A 159 -9.40 18.56 0.21
C ASN A 159 -8.87 17.51 -0.77
N VAL A 160 -9.39 16.31 -0.66
CA VAL A 160 -9.17 15.20 -1.59
C VAL A 160 -10.36 15.14 -2.55
N LEU A 161 -10.09 14.96 -3.84
CA LEU A 161 -11.14 14.74 -4.84
C LEU A 161 -11.21 13.25 -5.15
N THR A 162 -12.31 12.62 -4.80
CA THR A 162 -12.56 11.22 -5.16
C THR A 162 -13.17 11.14 -6.56
N GLN A 163 -12.72 10.15 -7.34
CA GLN A 163 -13.18 9.89 -8.72
C GLN A 163 -13.85 8.52 -8.82
N GLY A 164 -14.06 7.85 -7.67
CA GLY A 164 -14.71 6.57 -7.56
C GLY A 164 -13.83 5.38 -7.96
N TRP A 165 -14.49 4.29 -8.26
CA TRP A 165 -13.88 2.99 -8.49
C TRP A 165 -13.73 2.66 -9.97
N ALA A 166 -12.71 1.89 -10.29
CA ALA A 166 -12.50 1.29 -11.60
C ALA A 166 -12.25 -0.22 -11.46
N SER A 167 -12.41 -0.93 -12.57
CA SER A 167 -12.36 -2.39 -12.65
C SER A 167 -11.01 -2.99 -12.22
N LYS A 168 -11.01 -4.29 -12.01
CA LYS A 168 -9.80 -5.09 -11.82
C LYS A 168 -8.80 -4.89 -12.96
N ASP A 169 -9.24 -4.88 -14.21
CA ASP A 169 -8.35 -4.69 -15.37
C ASP A 169 -7.63 -3.34 -15.31
N ALA A 170 -8.35 -2.28 -14.93
CA ALA A 170 -7.74 -0.95 -14.73
C ALA A 170 -6.73 -0.96 -13.56
N ALA A 171 -6.98 -1.73 -12.52
CA ALA A 171 -6.05 -1.89 -11.41
C ALA A 171 -4.77 -2.65 -11.84
N ILE A 172 -4.91 -3.73 -12.58
CA ILE A 172 -3.80 -4.51 -13.14
C ILE A 172 -2.93 -3.65 -14.05
N GLU A 173 -3.54 -2.87 -14.94
CA GLU A 173 -2.84 -1.92 -15.81
C GLU A 173 -2.06 -0.87 -14.98
N GLN A 174 -2.66 -0.35 -13.92
CA GLN A 174 -2.00 0.61 -13.03
C GLN A 174 -0.80 0.00 -12.29
N VAL A 175 -0.93 -1.24 -11.80
CA VAL A 175 0.18 -1.96 -11.18
C VAL A 175 1.33 -2.15 -12.18
N GLN A 176 1.02 -2.61 -13.37
CA GLN A 176 2.03 -2.83 -14.42
C GLN A 176 2.74 -1.53 -14.78
N LYS A 177 2.00 -0.45 -15.02
CA LYS A 177 2.56 0.88 -15.30
C LYS A 177 3.50 1.35 -14.19
N ALA A 178 3.12 1.17 -12.93
CA ALA A 178 3.95 1.57 -11.79
C ALA A 178 5.20 0.69 -11.62
N MET A 179 5.11 -0.61 -11.96
CA MET A 179 6.28 -1.50 -12.00
C MET A 179 7.27 -1.11 -13.10
N GLU A 180 6.77 -0.77 -14.30
CA GLU A 180 7.61 -0.33 -15.42
C GLU A 180 8.30 1.01 -15.14
N ALA A 181 7.68 1.88 -14.36
CA ALA A 181 8.26 3.17 -13.96
C ALA A 181 9.32 3.06 -12.85
N TYR A 182 9.38 1.93 -12.15
CA TYR A 182 10.31 1.73 -11.04
C TYR A 182 11.74 1.56 -11.55
N VAL A 183 12.65 2.35 -10.99
CA VAL A 183 14.09 2.23 -11.24
C VAL A 183 14.75 1.70 -9.96
N PRO A 184 15.36 0.49 -10.00
CA PRO A 184 16.08 -0.03 -8.84
C PRO A 184 17.21 0.92 -8.43
N PRO A 185 17.53 1.03 -7.14
CA PRO A 185 18.69 1.77 -6.70
C PRO A 185 19.96 1.15 -7.32
N ASP A 186 20.90 2.00 -7.70
CA ASP A 186 22.17 1.56 -8.31
C ASP A 186 23.01 0.83 -7.26
N ILE A 187 23.19 -0.49 -7.42
CA ILE A 187 23.94 -1.35 -6.49
C ILE A 187 25.46 -1.26 -6.74
N SER A 188 25.89 -0.36 -7.61
CA SER A 188 27.30 -0.26 -8.08
C SER A 188 28.07 0.88 -7.40
N SER A 189 28.01 1.00 -6.06
CA SER A 189 28.93 1.89 -5.32
C SER A 189 29.49 1.26 -4.06
#